data_95c70269673fcef138ad702629bf6acb
#
_entry.id   95c70269673fcef138ad702629bf6acb
#
_cell.length_a   1.000
_cell.length_b   1.000
_cell.length_c   1.000
_cell.angle_alpha   90.00
_cell.angle_beta   90.00
_cell.angle_gamma   90.00
#
_symmetry.space_group_name_H-M   'P 1'
#
loop_
_entity.id
_entity.type
_entity.pdbx_description
1 polymer ?
#
loop_
_entity_poly.entity_id
_entity_poly.type
_entity_poly.pdbx_seq_one_letter_code
_entity_poly.pdbx_strand_id
1 'polypeptide(L)' 'ALIGDRQFIASMIPHHSGAILMCREAKLADAELKTLCEAITKAQRAEIQQMERIASRLQ' A
#
# COMPACT_ATOMS: atom_id res chain seq x y z
N ALA A 1 -14.80 18.84 -5.08
CA ALA A 1 -13.65 18.87 -5.97
C ALA A 1 -13.31 17.48 -6.45
N LEU A 2 -12.85 17.38 -7.69
CA LEU A 2 -12.44 16.10 -8.25
C LEU A 2 -11.03 15.76 -7.82
N ILE A 3 -10.80 14.46 -7.53
CA ILE A 3 -9.47 13.99 -7.19
C ILE A 3 -8.77 13.60 -8.50
N GLY A 4 -7.67 14.31 -8.82
CA GLY A 4 -6.86 13.98 -9.97
C GLY A 4 -5.81 12.94 -9.65
N ASP A 5 -5.03 12.58 -10.67
CA ASP A 5 -4.03 11.50 -10.57
C ASP A 5 -3.02 11.72 -9.46
N ARG A 6 -2.47 12.94 -9.35
CA ARG A 6 -1.47 13.23 -8.33
C ARG A 6 -2.01 13.13 -6.93
N GLN A 7 -3.23 13.64 -6.72
CA GLN A 7 -3.88 13.57 -5.40
C GLN A 7 -4.22 12.14 -5.03
N PHE A 8 -4.66 11.35 -6.01
CA PHE A 8 -4.94 9.93 -5.79
C PHE A 8 -3.67 9.22 -5.31
N ILE A 9 -2.57 9.38 -6.03
CA ILE A 9 -1.29 8.73 -5.67
C ILE A 9 -0.80 9.22 -4.31
N ALA A 10 -0.84 10.53 -4.08
CA ALA A 10 -0.39 11.13 -2.82
C ALA A 10 -1.16 10.58 -1.61
N SER A 11 -2.44 10.24 -1.81
CA SER A 11 -3.27 9.68 -0.75
C SER A 11 -3.11 8.18 -0.63
N MET A 12 -2.98 7.47 -1.75
CA MET A 12 -2.94 6.01 -1.74
C MET A 12 -1.61 5.43 -1.28
N ILE A 13 -0.49 6.11 -1.54
CA ILE A 13 0.82 5.61 -1.08
C ILE A 13 0.86 5.49 0.45
N PRO A 14 0.52 6.54 1.24
CA PRO A 14 0.50 6.38 2.70
C PRO A 14 -0.57 5.38 3.17
N HIS A 15 -1.69 5.26 2.46
CA HIS A 15 -2.72 4.27 2.78
C HIS A 15 -2.17 2.85 2.63
N HIS A 16 -1.44 2.59 1.54
CA HIS A 16 -0.77 1.31 1.30
C HIS A 16 0.33 1.05 2.34
N SER A 17 1.12 2.08 2.65
CA SER A 17 2.15 1.97 3.70
C SER A 17 1.54 1.65 5.06
N GLY A 18 0.36 2.20 5.35
CA GLY A 18 -0.38 1.89 6.56
C GLY A 18 -0.78 0.43 6.66
N ALA A 19 -1.20 -0.18 5.55
CA ALA A 19 -1.55 -1.60 5.52
C ALA A 19 -0.31 -2.47 5.81
N ILE A 20 0.85 -2.12 5.23
CA ILE A 20 2.11 -2.82 5.50
C ILE A 20 2.47 -2.69 6.99
N LEU A 21 2.34 -1.49 7.54
CA LEU A 21 2.63 -1.25 8.96
C LEU A 21 1.73 -2.08 9.86
N MET A 22 0.43 -2.16 9.54
CA MET A 22 -0.51 -2.96 10.31
C MET A 22 -0.11 -4.43 10.33
N CYS A 23 0.26 -4.99 9.18
CA CYS A 23 0.70 -6.38 9.08
C CYS A 23 2.00 -6.63 9.84
N ARG A 24 2.91 -5.66 9.84
CA ARG A 24 4.20 -5.79 10.52
C ARG A 24 4.06 -5.70 12.04
N GLU A 25 3.21 -4.79 12.52
CA GLU A 25 3.13 -4.48 13.95
C GLU A 25 2.06 -5.28 14.68
N ALA A 26 1.11 -5.87 13.97
CA ALA A 26 0.04 -6.64 14.60
C ALA A 26 0.58 -7.93 15.20
N LYS A 27 0.09 -8.27 16.40
CA LYS A 27 0.43 -9.53 17.06
C LYS A 27 -0.64 -10.55 16.71
N LEU A 28 -0.53 -11.10 15.49
CA LEU A 28 -1.50 -12.03 14.97
C LEU A 28 -1.23 -13.43 15.49
N ALA A 29 -2.29 -14.14 15.90
CA ALA A 29 -2.21 -15.52 16.35
C ALA A 29 -2.73 -16.50 15.31
N ASP A 30 -3.70 -16.07 14.51
CA ASP A 30 -4.32 -16.93 13.50
C ASP A 30 -3.37 -17.18 12.32
N ALA A 31 -3.16 -18.46 11.99
CA ALA A 31 -2.22 -18.83 10.94
C ALA A 31 -2.65 -18.33 9.56
N GLU A 32 -3.93 -18.40 9.26
CA GLU A 32 -4.44 -17.93 7.97
C GLU A 32 -4.28 -16.43 7.84
N LEU A 33 -4.52 -15.69 8.92
CA LEU A 33 -4.37 -14.23 8.91
C LEU A 33 -2.91 -13.83 8.75
N LYS A 34 -1.98 -14.58 9.36
CA LYS A 34 -0.54 -14.34 9.14
C LYS A 34 -0.16 -14.51 7.67
N THR A 35 -0.65 -15.57 7.04
CA THR A 35 -0.40 -15.83 5.62
C THR A 35 -1.01 -14.73 4.75
N LEU A 36 -2.22 -14.29 5.09
CA LEU A 36 -2.86 -13.18 4.37
C LEU A 36 -2.02 -11.91 4.48
N CYS A 37 -1.47 -11.61 5.65
CA CYS A 37 -0.62 -10.44 5.83
C CYS A 37 0.66 -10.49 5.00
N GLU A 38 1.23 -11.68 4.78
CA GLU A 38 2.38 -11.82 3.87
C GLU A 38 1.98 -11.42 2.45
N ALA A 39 0.83 -11.88 1.99
CA ALA A 39 0.32 -11.55 0.66
C ALA A 39 -0.03 -10.06 0.54
N ILE A 40 -0.67 -9.48 1.57
CA ILE A 40 -0.99 -8.05 1.61
C ILE A 40 0.28 -7.22 1.51
N THR A 41 1.28 -7.53 2.33
CA THR A 41 2.54 -6.78 2.35
C THR A 41 3.20 -6.77 0.97
N LYS A 42 3.25 -7.92 0.32
CA LYS A 42 3.85 -8.04 -1.01
C LYS A 42 3.08 -7.22 -2.05
N ALA A 43 1.76 -7.34 -2.05
CA ALA A 43 0.89 -6.64 -3.00
C ALA A 43 0.96 -5.12 -2.79
N GLN A 44 0.91 -4.67 -1.54
CA GLN A 44 0.95 -3.24 -1.22
C GLN A 44 2.27 -2.60 -1.62
N ARG A 45 3.40 -3.31 -1.39
CA ARG A 45 4.72 -2.82 -1.81
C ARG A 45 4.82 -2.70 -3.34
N ALA A 46 4.32 -3.69 -4.05
CA ALA A 46 4.33 -3.65 -5.52
C ALA A 46 3.52 -2.48 -6.06
N GLU A 47 2.36 -2.20 -5.44
CA GLU A 47 1.50 -1.09 -5.85
C GLU A 47 2.12 0.26 -5.53
N ILE A 48 2.81 0.39 -4.39
CA ILE A 48 3.53 1.61 -4.06
C ILE A 48 4.59 1.90 -5.13
N GLN A 49 5.38 0.89 -5.49
CA GLN A 49 6.41 1.05 -6.52
C GLN A 49 5.80 1.44 -7.86
N GLN A 50 4.68 0.84 -8.23
CA GLN A 50 3.97 1.19 -9.45
C GLN A 50 3.48 2.64 -9.42
N MET A 51 2.90 3.06 -8.30
CA MET A 51 2.42 4.45 -8.16
C MET A 51 3.58 5.44 -8.20
N GLU A 52 4.73 5.09 -7.62
CA GLU A 52 5.92 5.95 -7.68
C GLU A 52 6.42 6.09 -9.11
N ARG A 53 6.41 5.02 -9.89
CA ARG A 53 6.77 5.08 -11.32
C ARG A 53 5.81 5.95 -12.10
N ILE A 54 4.51 5.80 -11.84
CA ILE A 54 3.49 6.63 -12.50
C ILE A 54 3.69 8.10 -12.13
N ALA A 55 3.89 8.38 -10.85
CA ALA A 55 4.08 9.74 -10.37
C ALA A 55 5.28 10.41 -11.02
N SER A 56 6.36 9.66 -11.27
CA SER A 56 7.58 10.22 -11.85
C SER A 56 7.39 10.71 -13.27
N ARG A 57 6.37 10.24 -14.00
CA ARG A 57 6.10 10.69 -15.37
C ARG A 57 4.92 11.67 -15.48
N LEU A 58 4.26 11.98 -14.36
CA LEU A 58 3.17 12.95 -14.37
C LEU A 58 3.71 14.38 -14.29
N GLN A 59 3.04 15.27 -15.01
CA GLN A 59 3.42 16.69 -15.06
C GLN A 59 2.82 17.50 -13.92
#